data_2b094b347ea6ae4a5e5ab46f5c0f3ab1
#
_entry.id   2b094b347ea6ae4a5e5ab46f5c0f3ab1
#
_cell.length_a   1.000
_cell.length_b   1.000
_cell.length_c   1.000
_cell.angle_alpha   90.00
_cell.angle_beta   90.00
_cell.angle_gamma   90.00
#
_symmetry.space_group_name_H-M   'P 1'
#
loop_
_entity.id
_entity.type
_entity.pdbx_description
1 polymer ?
#
loop_
_entity_poly.entity_id
_entity_poly.type
_entity_poly.pdbx_seq_one_letter_code
_entity_poly.pdbx_strand_id
1 'polypeptide(L)'
;VALVGGGRGGEGTAWDRAATGRADGIREGIPADVRSLMAERAPSPGERATAPVLGTRAHTDLFQYWLSLPRESGIPEASDFNPMAARQWLPEMAMFSLASPEEIPHRLVGTGLAERLGFDATGTNLLDFVDPSYRRQCSRDMHEAGYRPCGWQVRYLTHYPSGRVAHVQSIYLPLRGPAGQRPRILSLHTPEQPQRYQGPAEKPSFASEIARMVWIDVGFGAPDASR
;
A
#
# COMPACT_ATOMS: atom_id res chain seq x y z
N VAL A 1 3.16 -10.78 -57.99
CA VAL A 1 3.96 -10.00 -57.05
C VAL A 1 3.60 -10.51 -55.66
N ALA A 2 4.52 -11.30 -55.05
CA ALA A 2 4.35 -11.89 -53.72
C ALA A 2 4.73 -10.91 -52.64
N LEU A 3 3.89 -10.71 -51.63
CA LEU A 3 4.22 -10.01 -50.40
C LEU A 3 4.57 -11.02 -49.31
N VAL A 4 5.82 -11.04 -48.93
CA VAL A 4 6.38 -11.82 -47.82
C VAL A 4 6.03 -11.11 -46.51
N GLY A 5 5.26 -11.76 -45.63
CA GLY A 5 4.98 -11.33 -44.30
C GLY A 5 6.15 -11.62 -43.35
N GLY A 6 6.85 -10.56 -42.90
CA GLY A 6 7.87 -10.68 -41.87
C GLY A 6 7.23 -10.73 -40.48
N GLY A 7 7.38 -11.85 -39.77
CA GLY A 7 7.06 -11.98 -38.36
C GLY A 7 8.02 -11.15 -37.54
N ARG A 8 7.51 -10.22 -36.75
CA ARG A 8 8.26 -9.54 -35.68
C ARG A 8 8.20 -10.38 -34.44
N GLY A 9 9.30 -11.04 -34.11
CA GLY A 9 9.52 -11.60 -32.81
C GLY A 9 9.50 -10.47 -31.77
N GLY A 10 8.66 -10.61 -30.75
CA GLY A 10 8.61 -9.68 -29.64
C GLY A 10 9.88 -9.79 -28.82
N GLU A 11 10.80 -8.86 -29.01
CA GLU A 11 11.90 -8.66 -28.07
C GLU A 11 11.32 -8.11 -26.77
N GLY A 12 11.39 -8.91 -25.69
CA GLY A 12 11.04 -8.47 -24.36
C GLY A 12 11.84 -7.19 -24.04
N THR A 13 11.11 -6.18 -23.55
CA THR A 13 11.68 -4.87 -23.31
C THR A 13 12.79 -4.95 -22.25
N ALA A 14 13.72 -3.99 -22.24
CA ALA A 14 14.80 -3.91 -21.25
C ALA A 14 14.28 -3.92 -19.81
N TRP A 15 13.00 -3.60 -19.58
CA TRP A 15 12.28 -3.63 -18.32
C TRP A 15 12.03 -5.06 -17.80
N ASP A 16 11.71 -6.03 -18.68
CA ASP A 16 11.46 -7.43 -18.30
C ASP A 16 12.73 -8.13 -17.76
N ARG A 17 13.90 -7.74 -18.26
CA ARG A 17 15.19 -8.28 -17.81
C ARG A 17 15.71 -7.67 -16.52
N ALA A 18 15.33 -6.42 -16.22
CA ALA A 18 15.71 -5.76 -14.97
C ALA A 18 14.85 -6.23 -13.77
N ALA A 19 13.61 -6.65 -14.01
CA ALA A 19 12.69 -7.10 -12.97
C ALA A 19 13.07 -8.47 -12.39
N THR A 20 13.49 -9.42 -13.24
CA THR A 20 13.84 -10.80 -12.82
C THR A 20 15.13 -10.88 -12.01
N GLY A 21 16.16 -10.06 -12.32
CA GLY A 21 17.42 -10.05 -11.55
C GLY A 21 17.35 -9.32 -10.22
N ARG A 22 16.35 -8.44 -10.01
CA ARG A 22 16.18 -7.67 -8.76
C ARG A 22 15.34 -8.40 -7.71
N ALA A 23 14.44 -9.30 -8.12
CA ALA A 23 13.58 -10.04 -7.20
C ALA A 23 14.38 -10.99 -6.28
N ASP A 24 15.51 -11.55 -6.76
CA ASP A 24 16.33 -12.48 -5.98
C ASP A 24 17.17 -11.74 -4.91
N GLY A 25 17.68 -10.55 -5.19
CA GLY A 25 18.46 -9.74 -4.23
C GLY A 25 17.64 -9.17 -3.07
N ILE A 26 16.31 -9.03 -3.24
CA ILE A 26 15.41 -8.51 -2.19
C ILE A 26 15.16 -9.56 -1.09
N ARG A 27 15.25 -10.85 -1.42
CA ARG A 27 14.98 -11.94 -0.46
C ARG A 27 16.01 -12.06 0.65
N GLU A 28 17.26 -11.66 0.43
CA GLU A 28 18.33 -11.77 1.42
C GLU A 28 18.23 -10.73 2.56
N GLY A 29 17.54 -9.62 2.35
CA GLY A 29 17.37 -8.54 3.33
C GLY A 29 16.11 -8.62 4.20
N ILE A 30 15.24 -9.64 4.01
CA ILE A 30 13.98 -9.76 4.77
C ILE A 30 14.29 -10.34 6.16
N PRO A 31 13.94 -9.64 7.27
CA PRO A 31 14.10 -10.15 8.61
C PRO A 31 13.38 -11.49 8.84
N ALA A 32 13.88 -12.34 9.73
CA ALA A 32 13.36 -13.70 9.93
C ALA A 32 11.90 -13.71 10.43
N ASP A 33 11.54 -12.77 11.30
CA ASP A 33 10.18 -12.54 11.81
C ASP A 33 9.19 -12.21 10.68
N VAL A 34 9.59 -11.32 9.77
CA VAL A 34 8.80 -10.94 8.59
C VAL A 34 8.73 -12.08 7.58
N ARG A 35 9.84 -12.80 7.36
CA ARG A 35 9.89 -13.96 6.46
C ARG A 35 8.93 -15.05 6.91
N SER A 36 8.86 -15.32 8.22
CA SER A 36 7.92 -16.28 8.80
C SER A 36 6.46 -15.84 8.57
N LEU A 37 6.14 -14.57 8.76
CA LEU A 37 4.81 -14.02 8.50
C LEU A 37 4.40 -14.17 7.02
N MET A 38 5.33 -13.96 6.09
CA MET A 38 5.08 -14.03 4.64
C MET A 38 5.06 -15.46 4.10
N ALA A 39 5.78 -16.40 4.73
CA ALA A 39 5.88 -17.80 4.28
C ALA A 39 4.59 -18.60 4.44
N GLU A 40 3.65 -18.16 5.27
CA GLU A 40 2.34 -18.80 5.42
C GLU A 40 1.49 -18.77 4.14
N ARG A 41 1.98 -18.09 3.09
CA ARG A 41 1.37 -18.06 1.79
C ARG A 41 2.44 -17.92 0.69
N ALA A 42 2.72 -19.01 -0.02
CA ALA A 42 3.47 -18.96 -1.26
C ALA A 42 2.59 -18.35 -2.38
N PRO A 43 3.05 -17.37 -3.17
CA PRO A 43 2.33 -16.90 -4.34
C PRO A 43 2.29 -18.01 -5.40
N SER A 44 1.10 -18.21 -6.00
CA SER A 44 0.99 -19.03 -7.23
C SER A 44 1.50 -18.20 -8.42
N PRO A 45 2.25 -18.79 -9.37
CA PRO A 45 2.75 -18.04 -10.52
C PRO A 45 1.66 -17.77 -11.54
N GLY A 46 1.41 -16.50 -11.85
CA GLY A 46 0.84 -16.07 -13.12
C GLY A 46 -0.52 -15.40 -13.06
N GLU A 47 -0.54 -14.12 -13.15
CA GLU A 47 -1.42 -13.36 -14.04
C GLU A 47 -0.99 -11.87 -13.96
N ARG A 48 -0.58 -11.33 -15.14
CA ARG A 48 -0.19 -9.92 -15.23
C ARG A 48 -1.42 -9.05 -14.96
N ALA A 49 -1.41 -8.30 -13.87
CA ALA A 49 -2.45 -7.33 -13.60
C ALA A 49 -2.48 -6.28 -14.71
N THR A 50 -3.62 -6.15 -15.37
CA THR A 50 -3.97 -4.96 -16.16
C THR A 50 -3.82 -3.73 -15.26
N ALA A 51 -3.40 -2.60 -15.82
CA ALA A 51 -3.22 -1.35 -15.11
C ALA A 51 -4.39 -1.10 -14.12
N PRO A 52 -4.13 -0.83 -12.84
CA PRO A 52 -5.16 -0.76 -11.84
C PRO A 52 -6.12 0.39 -12.15
N VAL A 53 -7.41 0.10 -12.18
CA VAL A 53 -8.43 1.13 -12.15
C VAL A 53 -8.43 1.71 -10.73
N LEU A 54 -7.68 2.79 -10.54
CA LEU A 54 -7.63 3.48 -9.25
C LEU A 54 -9.00 4.13 -8.97
N GLY A 55 -9.57 3.86 -7.80
CA GLY A 55 -10.98 4.14 -7.49
C GLY A 55 -11.34 5.63 -7.43
N THR A 56 -10.37 6.54 -7.25
CA THR A 56 -10.59 7.97 -7.20
C THR A 56 -9.51 8.72 -7.98
N ARG A 57 -9.84 9.95 -8.44
CA ARG A 57 -8.87 10.83 -9.07
C ARG A 57 -7.68 11.12 -8.14
N ALA A 58 -7.96 11.37 -6.85
CA ALA A 58 -6.91 11.64 -5.87
C ALA A 58 -5.92 10.48 -5.74
N HIS A 59 -6.39 9.22 -5.79
CA HIS A 59 -5.52 8.03 -5.80
C HIS A 59 -4.66 7.98 -7.07
N THR A 60 -5.25 8.27 -8.23
CA THR A 60 -4.50 8.32 -9.50
C THR A 60 -3.43 9.41 -9.46
N ASP A 61 -3.78 10.60 -9.02
CA ASP A 61 -2.87 11.74 -8.96
C ASP A 61 -1.73 11.48 -7.95
N LEU A 62 -2.03 10.90 -6.77
CA LEU A 62 -1.00 10.48 -5.81
C LEU A 62 -0.09 9.39 -6.39
N PHE A 63 -0.64 8.41 -7.10
CA PHE A 63 0.16 7.37 -7.75
C PHE A 63 1.09 7.94 -8.81
N GLN A 64 0.64 8.90 -9.64
CA GLN A 64 1.47 9.60 -10.60
C GLN A 64 2.57 10.43 -9.91
N TYR A 65 2.24 11.11 -8.82
CA TYR A 65 3.24 11.80 -8.00
C TYR A 65 4.29 10.80 -7.47
N TRP A 66 3.87 9.68 -6.90
CA TRP A 66 4.77 8.64 -6.42
C TRP A 66 5.65 8.08 -7.55
N LEU A 67 5.09 7.90 -8.76
CA LEU A 67 5.85 7.49 -9.95
C LEU A 67 6.87 8.55 -10.40
N SER A 68 6.69 9.81 -10.10
CA SER A 68 7.60 10.90 -10.45
C SER A 68 8.78 11.07 -9.47
N LEU A 69 8.73 10.45 -8.30
CA LEU A 69 9.81 10.52 -7.30
C LEU A 69 11.08 9.79 -7.80
N PRO A 70 12.29 10.21 -7.38
CA PRO A 70 13.53 9.51 -7.68
C PRO A 70 13.48 8.04 -7.27
N ARG A 71 14.02 7.14 -8.10
CA ARG A 71 13.94 5.68 -7.90
C ARG A 71 15.21 4.96 -8.32
N GLU A 72 16.36 5.38 -7.79
CA GLU A 72 17.67 4.78 -8.15
C GLU A 72 17.72 3.26 -7.91
N SER A 73 17.01 2.80 -6.87
CA SER A 73 16.92 1.37 -6.49
C SER A 73 15.56 0.72 -6.79
N GLY A 74 14.75 1.35 -7.66
CA GLY A 74 13.48 0.81 -8.14
C GLY A 74 12.23 1.37 -7.44
N ILE A 75 12.25 1.69 -6.15
CA ILE A 75 11.19 2.39 -5.42
C ILE A 75 11.75 3.67 -4.78
N PRO A 76 10.91 4.72 -4.58
CA PRO A 76 11.33 5.96 -3.93
C PRO A 76 11.79 5.74 -2.48
N GLU A 77 12.70 6.58 -2.02
CA GLU A 77 12.99 6.68 -0.58
C GLU A 77 11.94 7.52 0.13
N ALA A 78 11.72 7.23 1.42
CA ALA A 78 10.82 8.05 2.23
C ALA A 78 11.32 9.50 2.41
N SER A 79 12.62 9.74 2.26
CA SER A 79 13.25 11.07 2.23
C SER A 79 12.91 11.88 0.98
N ASP A 80 12.55 11.21 -0.13
CA ASP A 80 12.18 11.88 -1.38
C ASP A 80 10.72 12.39 -1.37
N PHE A 81 9.93 11.92 -0.41
CA PHE A 81 8.57 12.41 -0.23
C PHE A 81 8.58 13.88 0.22
N ASN A 82 8.04 14.75 -0.62
CA ASN A 82 7.91 16.17 -0.33
C ASN A 82 6.48 16.51 0.11
N PRO A 83 6.23 16.80 1.40
CA PRO A 83 4.90 17.15 1.91
C PRO A 83 4.29 18.39 1.22
N MET A 84 5.10 19.35 0.81
CA MET A 84 4.61 20.57 0.12
C MET A 84 4.08 20.25 -1.28
N ALA A 85 4.72 19.35 -2.01
CA ALA A 85 4.22 18.87 -3.30
C ALA A 85 2.94 18.04 -3.13
N ALA A 86 2.80 17.33 -2.01
CA ALA A 86 1.65 16.50 -1.68
C ALA A 86 0.55 17.25 -0.89
N ARG A 87 0.67 18.57 -0.67
CA ARG A 87 -0.17 19.36 0.26
C ARG A 87 -1.67 19.17 0.06
N GLN A 88 -2.14 18.97 -1.17
CA GLN A 88 -3.55 18.79 -1.48
C GLN A 88 -4.13 17.47 -0.97
N TRP A 89 -3.30 16.43 -0.78
CA TRP A 89 -3.71 15.12 -0.26
C TRP A 89 -3.31 14.94 1.20
N LEU A 90 -2.36 15.75 1.68
CA LEU A 90 -1.72 15.58 2.99
C LEU A 90 -2.71 15.46 4.15
N PRO A 91 -3.86 16.18 4.20
CA PRO A 91 -4.85 15.99 5.26
C PRO A 91 -5.40 14.55 5.38
N GLU A 92 -5.45 13.83 4.26
CA GLU A 92 -6.01 12.48 4.15
C GLU A 92 -4.94 11.38 4.07
N MET A 93 -3.68 11.73 4.27
CA MET A 93 -2.55 10.80 4.14
C MET A 93 -2.09 10.26 5.49
N ALA A 94 -1.54 9.05 5.43
CA ALA A 94 -0.72 8.51 6.51
C ALA A 94 0.58 7.92 5.94
N MET A 95 1.61 7.83 6.81
CA MET A 95 2.83 7.09 6.53
C MET A 95 3.10 6.15 7.70
N PHE A 96 3.47 4.91 7.38
CA PHE A 96 3.75 3.86 8.36
C PHE A 96 5.20 3.40 8.26
N SER A 97 5.75 2.92 9.37
CA SER A 97 7.01 2.19 9.41
C SER A 97 6.74 0.73 9.73
N LEU A 98 7.37 -0.19 9.03
CA LEU A 98 7.22 -1.63 9.27
C LEU A 98 8.24 -2.08 10.33
N ALA A 99 7.98 -1.77 11.61
CA ALA A 99 8.92 -2.04 12.70
C ALA A 99 9.04 -3.53 13.02
N SER A 100 7.91 -4.26 13.13
CA SER A 100 7.83 -5.71 13.25
C SER A 100 6.47 -6.21 12.76
N PRO A 101 6.24 -7.53 12.64
CA PRO A 101 4.91 -8.09 12.34
C PRO A 101 3.81 -7.64 13.31
N GLU A 102 4.16 -7.30 14.53
CA GLU A 102 3.25 -6.85 15.59
C GLU A 102 3.22 -5.34 15.75
N GLU A 103 4.14 -4.60 15.09
CA GLU A 103 4.31 -3.17 15.30
C GLU A 103 4.47 -2.42 13.98
N ILE A 104 3.45 -1.63 13.62
CA ILE A 104 3.39 -0.78 12.42
C ILE A 104 3.05 0.65 12.86
N PRO A 105 4.03 1.41 13.39
CA PRO A 105 3.75 2.74 13.91
C PRO A 105 3.47 3.76 12.81
N HIS A 106 2.50 4.63 13.06
CA HIS A 106 2.25 5.82 12.25
C HIS A 106 3.44 6.77 12.36
N ARG A 107 3.96 7.23 11.23
CA ARG A 107 5.04 8.23 11.13
C ARG A 107 4.54 9.60 10.71
N LEU A 108 3.39 9.61 10.05
CA LEU A 108 2.66 10.80 9.65
C LEU A 108 1.18 10.46 9.68
N VAL A 109 0.40 11.36 10.24
CA VAL A 109 -1.07 11.33 10.18
C VAL A 109 -1.54 12.71 9.75
N GLY A 110 -2.27 12.77 8.64
CA GLY A 110 -2.83 14.01 8.12
C GLY A 110 -3.93 14.56 9.03
N THR A 111 -4.12 15.86 8.99
CA THR A 111 -5.09 16.56 9.88
C THR A 111 -6.51 16.09 9.72
N GLY A 112 -6.98 15.80 8.50
CA GLY A 112 -8.31 15.26 8.24
C GLY A 112 -8.50 13.85 8.80
N LEU A 113 -7.42 13.02 8.78
CA LEU A 113 -7.43 11.72 9.47
C LEU A 113 -7.52 11.91 10.99
N ALA A 114 -6.66 12.76 11.58
CA ALA A 114 -6.65 13.03 13.01
C ALA A 114 -8.01 13.55 13.52
N GLU A 115 -8.65 14.46 12.78
CA GLU A 115 -9.98 14.96 13.09
C GLU A 115 -11.04 13.84 13.11
N ARG A 116 -11.01 12.93 12.13
CA ARG A 116 -11.97 11.80 12.11
C ARG A 116 -11.68 10.75 13.18
N LEU A 117 -10.42 10.55 13.52
CA LEU A 117 -10.02 9.66 14.61
C LEU A 117 -10.32 10.24 15.99
N GLY A 118 -10.43 11.57 16.08
CA GLY A 118 -10.60 12.29 17.34
C GLY A 118 -9.29 12.52 18.11
N PHE A 119 -8.13 12.14 17.55
CA PHE A 119 -6.80 12.36 18.13
C PHE A 119 -5.71 12.22 17.05
N ASP A 120 -4.51 12.72 17.36
CA ASP A 120 -3.33 12.49 16.53
C ASP A 120 -2.75 11.09 16.82
N ALA A 121 -2.86 10.20 15.84
CA ALA A 121 -2.38 8.83 15.95
C ALA A 121 -0.87 8.67 15.65
N THR A 122 -0.13 9.76 15.43
CA THR A 122 1.31 9.71 15.19
C THR A 122 2.03 8.98 16.33
N GLY A 123 2.87 8.02 15.99
CA GLY A 123 3.60 7.17 16.95
C GLY A 123 2.81 5.96 17.46
N THR A 124 1.49 5.90 17.28
CA THR A 124 0.69 4.75 17.70
C THR A 124 0.79 3.59 16.70
N ASN A 125 0.56 2.37 17.15
CA ASN A 125 0.56 1.18 16.31
C ASN A 125 -0.75 1.09 15.49
N LEU A 126 -0.66 1.03 14.16
CA LEU A 126 -1.82 0.84 13.27
C LEU A 126 -2.67 -0.37 13.70
N LEU A 127 -2.02 -1.47 14.09
CA LEU A 127 -2.68 -2.74 14.39
C LEU A 127 -3.63 -2.66 15.59
N ASP A 128 -3.48 -1.65 16.48
CA ASP A 128 -4.37 -1.43 17.61
C ASP A 128 -5.77 -0.95 17.20
N PHE A 129 -5.87 -0.38 15.99
CA PHE A 129 -7.10 0.16 15.41
C PHE A 129 -7.71 -0.76 14.33
N VAL A 130 -6.98 -1.78 13.88
CA VAL A 130 -7.49 -2.77 12.92
C VAL A 130 -8.37 -3.77 13.64
N ASP A 131 -9.52 -4.12 13.05
CA ASP A 131 -10.39 -5.18 13.55
C ASP A 131 -9.57 -6.44 13.87
N PRO A 132 -9.76 -7.06 15.05
CA PRO A 132 -8.96 -8.22 15.47
C PRO A 132 -8.97 -9.37 14.46
N SER A 133 -10.08 -9.59 13.75
CA SER A 133 -10.20 -10.66 12.75
C SER A 133 -9.33 -10.42 11.52
N TYR A 134 -9.01 -9.16 11.20
CA TYR A 134 -8.20 -8.78 10.04
C TYR A 134 -6.77 -8.36 10.40
N ARG A 135 -6.45 -8.19 11.68
CA ARG A 135 -5.16 -7.61 12.14
C ARG A 135 -3.93 -8.32 11.58
N ARG A 136 -3.90 -9.66 11.67
CA ARG A 136 -2.80 -10.47 11.14
C ARG A 136 -2.66 -10.36 9.62
N GLN A 137 -3.78 -10.30 8.91
CA GLN A 137 -3.80 -10.13 7.46
C GLN A 137 -3.32 -8.73 7.07
N CYS A 138 -3.75 -7.68 7.77
CA CYS A 138 -3.27 -6.31 7.57
C CYS A 138 -1.75 -6.22 7.74
N SER A 139 -1.20 -6.80 8.81
CA SER A 139 0.24 -6.86 9.01
C SER A 139 0.96 -7.55 7.84
N ARG A 140 0.45 -8.70 7.39
CA ARG A 140 1.01 -9.44 6.25
C ARG A 140 0.99 -8.59 4.97
N ASP A 141 -0.14 -7.98 4.64
CA ASP A 141 -0.28 -7.18 3.42
C ASP A 141 0.67 -5.98 3.42
N MET A 142 0.83 -5.31 4.57
CA MET A 142 1.77 -4.21 4.74
C MET A 142 3.22 -4.66 4.55
N HIS A 143 3.62 -5.78 5.14
CA HIS A 143 4.98 -6.31 5.01
C HIS A 143 5.25 -6.87 3.60
N GLU A 144 4.25 -7.53 2.99
CA GLU A 144 4.35 -7.97 1.58
C GLU A 144 4.69 -6.77 0.69
N ALA A 145 3.91 -5.69 0.79
CA ALA A 145 4.11 -4.48 0.00
C ALA A 145 5.44 -3.76 0.28
N GLY A 146 5.95 -3.83 1.51
CA GLY A 146 7.22 -3.19 1.88
C GLY A 146 8.45 -3.97 1.45
N TYR A 147 8.43 -5.30 1.54
CA TYR A 147 9.59 -6.16 1.29
C TYR A 147 9.61 -6.83 -0.09
N ARG A 148 8.45 -6.95 -0.74
CA ARG A 148 8.31 -7.25 -2.17
C ARG A 148 7.56 -6.08 -2.80
N PRO A 149 8.24 -5.00 -3.16
CA PRO A 149 7.59 -3.74 -3.43
C PRO A 149 6.42 -3.86 -4.40
N CYS A 150 5.23 -3.71 -3.87
CA CYS A 150 3.99 -3.59 -4.62
C CYS A 150 3.07 -2.59 -3.91
N GLY A 151 2.22 -1.91 -4.66
CA GLY A 151 1.14 -1.12 -4.08
C GLY A 151 -0.10 -1.96 -3.89
N TRP A 152 -1.09 -1.43 -3.18
CA TRP A 152 -2.44 -1.98 -3.22
C TRP A 152 -3.48 -0.91 -2.98
N GLN A 153 -4.66 -1.21 -3.44
CA GLN A 153 -5.87 -0.44 -3.19
C GLN A 153 -6.86 -1.31 -2.46
N VAL A 154 -7.50 -0.77 -1.44
CA VAL A 154 -8.49 -1.49 -0.66
C VAL A 154 -9.69 -0.59 -0.37
N ARG A 155 -10.89 -1.20 -0.36
CA ARG A 155 -12.13 -0.59 0.11
C ARG A 155 -12.60 -1.37 1.32
N TYR A 156 -12.71 -0.69 2.47
CA TYR A 156 -13.07 -1.30 3.75
C TYR A 156 -14.01 -0.40 4.56
N LEU A 157 -14.71 -1.02 5.51
CA LEU A 157 -15.57 -0.31 6.44
C LEU A 157 -14.76 0.21 7.64
N THR A 158 -15.00 1.46 8.04
CA THR A 158 -14.40 2.11 9.19
C THR A 158 -15.47 2.64 10.13
N HIS A 159 -15.30 2.36 11.43
CA HIS A 159 -16.07 2.93 12.51
C HIS A 159 -15.25 4.02 13.19
N TYR A 160 -15.77 5.24 13.23
CA TYR A 160 -15.11 6.37 13.89
C TYR A 160 -15.65 6.57 15.32
N PRO A 161 -14.84 7.12 16.26
CA PRO A 161 -15.30 7.39 17.63
C PRO A 161 -16.51 8.32 17.69
N SER A 162 -16.66 9.19 16.69
CA SER A 162 -17.84 10.06 16.55
C SER A 162 -19.15 9.31 16.32
N GLY A 163 -19.11 7.98 16.14
CA GLY A 163 -20.26 7.15 15.76
C GLY A 163 -20.54 7.12 14.26
N ARG A 164 -19.76 7.82 13.46
CA ARG A 164 -19.86 7.73 12.01
C ARG A 164 -19.25 6.43 11.51
N VAL A 165 -19.85 5.86 10.47
CA VAL A 165 -19.39 4.67 9.78
C VAL A 165 -19.35 4.96 8.29
N ALA A 166 -18.24 4.69 7.66
CA ALA A 166 -18.05 4.92 6.24
C ALA A 166 -17.24 3.80 5.59
N HIS A 167 -17.55 3.48 4.35
CA HIS A 167 -16.57 2.84 3.49
C HIS A 167 -15.45 3.83 3.16
N VAL A 168 -14.22 3.38 3.26
CA VAL A 168 -13.02 4.15 2.92
C VAL A 168 -12.32 3.44 1.78
N GLN A 169 -12.04 4.17 0.72
CA GLN A 169 -11.13 3.72 -0.32
C GLN A 169 -9.72 4.22 0.04
N SER A 170 -8.76 3.33 0.02
CA SER A 170 -7.37 3.68 0.33
C SER A 170 -6.43 3.10 -0.69
N ILE A 171 -5.38 3.87 -1.03
CA ILE A 171 -4.23 3.40 -1.79
C ILE A 171 -3.01 3.39 -0.87
N TYR A 172 -2.18 2.35 -0.99
CA TYR A 172 -0.95 2.18 -0.24
C TYR A 172 0.21 1.97 -1.21
N LEU A 173 1.31 2.68 -1.00
CA LEU A 173 2.45 2.71 -1.90
C LEU A 173 3.75 2.50 -1.10
N PRO A 174 4.63 1.59 -1.54
CA PRO A 174 5.86 1.30 -0.83
C PRO A 174 6.86 2.46 -0.96
N LEU A 175 7.58 2.71 0.13
CA LEU A 175 8.74 3.58 0.17
C LEU A 175 9.90 2.84 0.83
N ARG A 176 11.10 3.03 0.35
CA ARG A 176 12.29 2.57 1.04
C ARG A 176 12.49 3.39 2.32
N GLY A 177 12.79 2.74 3.43
CA GLY A 177 13.19 3.42 4.66
C GLY A 177 14.56 4.09 4.48
N PRO A 178 14.89 5.08 5.33
CA PRO A 178 16.26 5.62 5.38
C PRO A 178 17.30 4.49 5.53
N ALA A 179 18.54 4.75 5.14
CA ALA A 179 19.61 3.76 5.15
C ALA A 179 19.67 2.97 6.48
N GLY A 180 19.63 1.64 6.39
CA GLY A 180 19.61 0.75 7.55
C GLY A 180 18.29 0.64 8.30
N GLN A 181 17.22 1.31 7.84
CA GLN A 181 15.88 1.21 8.42
C GLN A 181 14.95 0.33 7.60
N ARG A 182 13.88 -0.15 8.26
CA ARG A 182 12.84 -0.95 7.62
C ARG A 182 12.01 -0.11 6.64
N PRO A 183 11.33 -0.74 5.65
CA PRO A 183 10.51 -0.05 4.66
C PRO A 183 9.41 0.79 5.31
N ARG A 184 8.87 1.72 4.54
CA ARG A 184 7.70 2.52 4.89
C ARG A 184 6.59 2.33 3.86
N ILE A 185 5.38 2.60 4.28
CA ILE A 185 4.20 2.61 3.41
C ILE A 185 3.55 3.97 3.49
N LEU A 186 3.38 4.60 2.35
CA LEU A 186 2.61 5.83 2.17
C LEU A 186 1.17 5.46 1.82
N SER A 187 0.17 6.14 2.40
CA SER A 187 -1.22 5.89 2.09
C SER A 187 -2.04 7.17 1.93
N LEU A 188 -3.13 7.07 1.17
CA LEU A 188 -4.16 8.09 1.05
C LEU A 188 -5.52 7.43 1.27
N HIS A 189 -6.33 8.02 2.15
CA HIS A 189 -7.61 7.50 2.58
C HIS A 189 -8.75 8.42 2.16
N THR A 190 -9.67 7.93 1.36
CA THR A 190 -10.82 8.69 0.85
C THR A 190 -12.12 8.09 1.39
N PRO A 191 -12.76 8.69 2.41
CA PRO A 191 -14.05 8.22 2.90
C PRO A 191 -15.15 8.50 1.88
N GLU A 192 -16.03 7.52 1.66
CA GLU A 192 -17.18 7.63 0.78
C GLU A 192 -18.33 8.39 1.46
N GLN A 193 -19.19 8.99 0.65
CA GLN A 193 -20.41 9.67 1.11
C GLN A 193 -21.65 8.98 0.53
N PRO A 194 -22.78 8.98 1.24
CA PRO A 194 -22.97 9.48 2.59
C PRO A 194 -22.42 8.53 3.66
N GLN A 195 -21.99 9.10 4.79
CA GLN A 195 -21.61 8.33 5.97
C GLN A 195 -22.87 7.96 6.77
N ARG A 196 -22.84 6.78 7.41
CA ARG A 196 -23.90 6.33 8.33
C ARG A 196 -23.54 6.69 9.76
N TYR A 197 -24.54 6.69 10.65
CA TYR A 197 -24.34 6.86 12.08
C TYR A 197 -24.82 5.62 12.81
N GLN A 198 -23.97 5.05 13.67
CA GLN A 198 -24.27 3.83 14.45
C GLN A 198 -24.08 4.02 15.97
N GLY A 199 -23.88 5.26 16.42
CA GLY A 199 -23.57 5.59 17.79
C GLY A 199 -22.07 5.68 18.07
N PRO A 200 -21.66 6.43 19.12
CA PRO A 200 -20.26 6.66 19.44
C PRO A 200 -19.56 5.36 19.84
N ALA A 201 -18.26 5.27 19.53
CA ALA A 201 -17.38 4.17 19.89
C ALA A 201 -16.21 4.68 20.74
N GLU A 202 -15.71 3.85 21.65
CA GLU A 202 -14.56 4.22 22.50
C GLU A 202 -13.31 4.49 21.71
N LYS A 203 -13.09 3.72 20.63
CA LYS A 203 -11.93 3.88 19.74
C LYS A 203 -12.31 3.58 18.28
N PRO A 204 -11.55 4.09 17.32
CA PRO A 204 -11.77 3.75 15.93
C PRO A 204 -11.53 2.25 15.67
N SER A 205 -12.26 1.70 14.69
CA SER A 205 -12.03 0.34 14.20
C SER A 205 -11.96 0.37 12.67
N PHE A 206 -10.83 -0.07 12.11
CA PHE A 206 -10.58 -0.13 10.68
C PHE A 206 -10.76 -1.56 10.17
N ALA A 207 -11.16 -1.66 8.91
CA ALA A 207 -11.22 -2.92 8.18
C ALA A 207 -12.09 -4.00 8.85
N SER A 208 -13.19 -3.58 9.51
CA SER A 208 -14.19 -4.52 10.04
C SER A 208 -14.89 -5.32 8.92
N GLU A 209 -14.87 -4.81 7.70
CA GLU A 209 -15.33 -5.46 6.48
C GLU A 209 -14.43 -5.02 5.33
N ILE A 210 -13.84 -5.98 4.60
CA ILE A 210 -13.08 -5.74 3.37
C ILE A 210 -13.99 -6.00 2.18
N ALA A 211 -14.41 -4.94 1.51
CA ALA A 211 -15.32 -5.06 0.36
C ALA A 211 -14.57 -5.36 -0.95
N ARG A 212 -13.33 -4.88 -1.09
CA ARG A 212 -12.50 -5.08 -2.28
C ARG A 212 -11.03 -4.80 -1.95
N MET A 213 -10.13 -5.61 -2.52
CA MET A 213 -8.69 -5.38 -2.49
C MET A 213 -8.09 -5.70 -3.86
N VAL A 214 -7.15 -4.87 -4.34
CA VAL A 214 -6.44 -5.06 -5.61
C VAL A 214 -4.99 -4.69 -5.41
N TRP A 215 -4.07 -5.57 -5.78
CA TRP A 215 -2.64 -5.30 -5.80
C TRP A 215 -2.23 -4.49 -7.02
N ILE A 216 -1.22 -3.65 -6.88
CA ILE A 216 -0.66 -2.78 -7.93
C ILE A 216 0.79 -3.20 -8.15
N ASP A 217 1.10 -3.76 -9.32
CA ASP A 217 2.48 -4.01 -9.71
C ASP A 217 3.19 -2.67 -9.99
N VAL A 218 4.24 -2.41 -9.24
CA VAL A 218 5.08 -1.21 -9.36
C VAL A 218 6.45 -1.53 -10.01
N GLY A 219 6.54 -2.69 -10.68
CA GLY A 219 7.72 -3.15 -11.41
C GLY A 219 8.49 -4.30 -10.74
N PHE A 220 7.94 -4.89 -9.67
CA PHE A 220 8.54 -6.01 -8.93
C PHE A 220 7.63 -7.24 -8.86
N GLY A 221 6.53 -7.22 -9.61
CA GLY A 221 5.44 -8.17 -9.49
C GLY A 221 4.44 -7.78 -8.40
N ALA A 222 3.28 -8.41 -8.44
CA ALA A 222 2.25 -8.27 -7.42
C ALA A 222 1.80 -9.66 -6.94
N PRO A 223 1.35 -9.80 -5.68
CA PRO A 223 0.72 -11.03 -5.23
C PRO A 223 -0.53 -11.34 -6.04
N ASP A 224 -0.85 -12.63 -6.22
CA ASP A 224 -2.04 -13.04 -6.97
C ASP A 224 -3.33 -12.48 -6.36
N ALA A 225 -4.23 -12.00 -7.25
CA ALA A 225 -5.48 -11.35 -6.89
C ALA A 225 -6.58 -12.31 -6.38
N SER A 226 -6.28 -13.57 -6.12
CA SER A 226 -7.27 -14.55 -5.63
C SER A 226 -7.48 -14.43 -4.12
N ARG A 227 -8.30 -13.46 -3.74
CA ARG A 227 -8.99 -13.39 -2.45
C ARG A 227 -10.40 -12.87 -2.61
#